data_7129e090bfc8ecfbd88fe1325995e282
#
_entry.id   7129e090bfc8ecfbd88fe1325995e282
#
_cell.length_a   1.000
_cell.length_b   1.000
_cell.length_c   1.000
_cell.angle_alpha   90.00
_cell.angle_beta   90.00
_cell.angle_gamma   90.00
#
_symmetry.space_group_name_H-M   'P 1'
#
loop_
_entity.id
_entity.type
_entity.pdbx_description
1 polymer ?
#
loop_
_entity_poly.entity_id
_entity_poly.type
_entity_poly.pdbx_seq_one_letter_code
_entity_poly.pdbx_strand_id
1 'polypeptide(L)'
;MTGSLEGRVAFITGVARGQGRAHAVRLAREGVDIIGVDICENYPHMNYPNASREDLEETVRLVEKEGRRIVARVADVRKFDQLKAAFDEGHAQFGRLDIIIVNAGIVRLGDEEDFLGEWNEVIDTNLTGAFHTIRASLPALKEGGRGGSIVITSSTAGLKATASAFASAQAYSAAKRGLVGYMQSLALDLAPEMIRVNTIHPTGVLSGMTQNEAMGKLMAEAAASEDNAISAMQNALPIPILEAEDIANAVAWLVSDEARFITGIQLPLDAGFSVR
;
A
#
# COMPACT_ATOMS: atom_id res chain seq x y z
N MET A 1 -14.36 22.35 -9.57
CA MET A 1 -12.97 22.76 -9.26
C MET A 1 -12.09 21.78 -10.00
N THR A 2 -11.14 22.24 -10.81
CA THR A 2 -10.13 21.36 -11.42
C THR A 2 -9.36 20.71 -10.28
N GLY A 3 -9.12 19.40 -10.34
CA GLY A 3 -8.41 18.66 -9.30
C GLY A 3 -7.01 19.24 -9.08
N SER A 4 -6.53 19.24 -7.84
CA SER A 4 -5.24 19.83 -7.46
C SER A 4 -4.03 19.10 -8.09
N LEU A 5 -4.27 17.91 -8.69
CA LEU A 5 -3.26 17.04 -9.28
C LEU A 5 -3.44 16.85 -10.81
N GLU A 6 -4.20 17.72 -11.45
CA GLU A 6 -4.55 17.62 -12.88
C GLU A 6 -3.33 17.38 -13.78
N GLY A 7 -3.42 16.37 -14.65
CA GLY A 7 -2.39 16.01 -15.62
C GLY A 7 -1.17 15.30 -15.05
N ARG A 8 -1.16 14.93 -13.77
CA ARG A 8 -0.13 14.07 -13.18
C ARG A 8 -0.39 12.59 -13.49
N VAL A 9 0.65 11.77 -13.33
CA VAL A 9 0.58 10.31 -13.50
C VAL A 9 1.08 9.63 -12.23
N ALA A 10 0.30 8.66 -11.73
CA ALA A 10 0.65 7.86 -10.56
C ALA A 10 0.89 6.40 -10.95
N PHE A 11 1.95 5.78 -10.37
CA PHE A 11 2.15 4.34 -10.38
C PHE A 11 1.73 3.75 -9.04
N ILE A 12 0.82 2.75 -9.06
CA ILE A 12 0.21 2.15 -7.86
C ILE A 12 0.34 0.64 -7.92
N THR A 13 0.88 0.02 -6.88
CA THR A 13 0.93 -1.45 -6.72
C THR A 13 -0.18 -1.95 -5.78
N GLY A 14 -0.71 -3.16 -6.04
CA GLY A 14 -1.86 -3.69 -5.30
C GLY A 14 -3.15 -2.93 -5.63
N VAL A 15 -3.35 -2.57 -6.91
CA VAL A 15 -4.38 -1.62 -7.35
C VAL A 15 -5.77 -2.24 -7.52
N ALA A 16 -5.88 -3.56 -7.56
CA ALA A 16 -7.13 -4.22 -7.96
C ALA A 16 -8.26 -4.07 -6.93
N ARG A 17 -7.95 -3.91 -5.63
CA ARG A 17 -8.97 -3.79 -4.58
C ARG A 17 -8.48 -2.99 -3.36
N GLY A 18 -9.35 -2.81 -2.36
CA GLY A 18 -9.02 -2.21 -1.06
C GLY A 18 -8.38 -0.83 -1.18
N GLN A 19 -7.30 -0.60 -0.43
CA GLN A 19 -6.63 0.69 -0.41
C GLN A 19 -6.07 1.08 -1.79
N GLY A 20 -5.48 0.15 -2.55
CA GLY A 20 -4.94 0.46 -3.88
C GLY A 20 -6.00 0.96 -4.86
N ARG A 21 -7.18 0.31 -4.90
CA ARG A 21 -8.34 0.78 -5.67
C ARG A 21 -8.79 2.17 -5.20
N ALA A 22 -8.90 2.36 -3.89
CA ALA A 22 -9.32 3.65 -3.32
C ALA A 22 -8.34 4.77 -3.68
N HIS A 23 -7.02 4.51 -3.64
CA HIS A 23 -6.00 5.46 -4.09
C HIS A 23 -6.17 5.80 -5.58
N ALA A 24 -6.35 4.79 -6.44
CA ALA A 24 -6.52 5.00 -7.88
C ALA A 24 -7.74 5.88 -8.18
N VAL A 25 -8.89 5.55 -7.61
CA VAL A 25 -10.15 6.30 -7.82
C VAL A 25 -10.05 7.70 -7.22
N ARG A 26 -9.50 7.84 -5.99
CA ARG A 26 -9.38 9.14 -5.33
C ARG A 26 -8.45 10.09 -6.10
N LEU A 27 -7.32 9.57 -6.60
CA LEU A 27 -6.40 10.36 -7.43
C LEU A 27 -6.99 10.69 -8.80
N ALA A 28 -7.75 9.77 -9.40
CA ALA A 28 -8.47 10.04 -10.65
C ALA A 28 -9.44 11.23 -10.51
N ARG A 29 -10.16 11.35 -9.40
CA ARG A 29 -11.02 12.51 -9.07
C ARG A 29 -10.24 13.83 -9.01
N GLU A 30 -8.95 13.77 -8.69
CA GLU A 30 -8.05 14.94 -8.69
C GLU A 30 -7.38 15.22 -10.05
N GLY A 31 -7.69 14.42 -11.07
CA GLY A 31 -7.17 14.62 -12.42
C GLY A 31 -5.91 13.80 -12.76
N VAL A 32 -5.59 12.76 -11.98
CA VAL A 32 -4.40 11.91 -12.17
C VAL A 32 -4.72 10.74 -13.10
N ASP A 33 -3.84 10.47 -14.08
CA ASP A 33 -3.84 9.22 -14.84
C ASP A 33 -3.08 8.13 -14.08
N ILE A 34 -3.46 6.85 -14.24
CA ILE A 34 -2.99 5.76 -13.39
C ILE A 34 -2.23 4.70 -14.20
N ILE A 35 -1.05 4.32 -13.72
CA ILE A 35 -0.39 3.06 -14.04
C ILE A 35 -0.62 2.15 -12.84
N GLY A 36 -1.26 1.00 -13.04
CA GLY A 36 -1.63 0.11 -11.95
C GLY A 36 -1.16 -1.31 -12.17
N VAL A 37 -0.67 -1.96 -11.12
CA VAL A 37 -0.34 -3.39 -11.15
C VAL A 37 -0.94 -4.12 -9.96
N ASP A 38 -1.35 -5.36 -10.19
CA ASP A 38 -1.76 -6.30 -9.15
C ASP A 38 -1.36 -7.72 -9.57
N ILE A 39 -1.18 -8.63 -8.63
CA ILE A 39 -0.81 -10.00 -8.94
C ILE A 39 -1.98 -10.79 -9.54
N CYS A 40 -3.21 -10.52 -9.11
CA CYS A 40 -4.45 -11.21 -9.50
C CYS A 40 -4.35 -12.74 -9.45
N GLU A 41 -3.58 -13.26 -8.50
CA GLU A 41 -3.34 -14.70 -8.29
C GLU A 41 -3.18 -14.96 -6.80
N ASN A 42 -3.63 -16.13 -6.33
CA ASN A 42 -3.48 -16.51 -4.93
C ASN A 42 -2.04 -16.93 -4.62
N TYR A 43 -1.57 -16.54 -3.45
CA TYR A 43 -0.30 -17.02 -2.92
C TYR A 43 -0.46 -18.39 -2.26
N PRO A 44 0.54 -19.28 -2.38
CA PRO A 44 0.48 -20.62 -1.80
C PRO A 44 0.27 -20.66 -0.29
N HIS A 45 0.87 -19.69 0.43
CA HIS A 45 0.88 -19.68 1.89
C HIS A 45 -0.13 -18.68 2.50
N MET A 46 -0.94 -17.99 1.69
CA MET A 46 -2.01 -17.14 2.20
C MET A 46 -3.32 -17.91 2.35
N ASN A 47 -4.02 -17.68 3.45
CA ASN A 47 -5.27 -18.37 3.80
C ASN A 47 -6.53 -17.56 3.51
N TYR A 48 -6.43 -16.58 2.65
CA TYR A 48 -7.55 -15.83 2.07
C TYR A 48 -7.26 -15.51 0.60
N PRO A 49 -8.29 -15.35 -0.24
CA PRO A 49 -8.10 -15.08 -1.65
C PRO A 49 -7.50 -13.69 -1.88
N ASN A 50 -6.53 -13.58 -2.78
CA ASN A 50 -6.07 -12.31 -3.31
C ASN A 50 -7.11 -11.69 -4.25
N ALA A 51 -6.80 -10.52 -4.81
CA ALA A 51 -7.61 -9.89 -5.84
C ALA A 51 -7.65 -10.76 -7.10
N SER A 52 -8.77 -10.72 -7.80
CA SER A 52 -8.96 -11.39 -9.08
C SER A 52 -8.70 -10.44 -10.27
N ARG A 53 -8.76 -10.96 -11.50
CA ARG A 53 -8.72 -10.14 -12.72
C ARG A 53 -9.95 -9.26 -12.84
N GLU A 54 -11.10 -9.76 -12.44
CA GLU A 54 -12.36 -9.03 -12.40
C GLU A 54 -12.28 -7.84 -11.41
N ASP A 55 -11.58 -8.02 -10.28
CA ASP A 55 -11.30 -6.92 -9.36
C ASP A 55 -10.45 -5.82 -10.02
N LEU A 56 -9.46 -6.21 -10.82
CA LEU A 56 -8.61 -5.27 -11.54
C LEU A 56 -9.41 -4.52 -12.61
N GLU A 57 -10.24 -5.23 -13.37
CA GLU A 57 -11.15 -4.65 -14.37
C GLU A 57 -12.15 -3.66 -13.75
N GLU A 58 -12.68 -3.98 -12.57
CA GLU A 58 -13.54 -3.05 -11.82
C GLU A 58 -12.79 -1.77 -11.44
N THR A 59 -11.51 -1.86 -11.04
CA THR A 59 -10.71 -0.67 -10.77
C THR A 59 -10.52 0.17 -12.03
N VAL A 60 -10.27 -0.47 -13.18
CA VAL A 60 -10.19 0.22 -14.48
C VAL A 60 -11.48 0.98 -14.75
N ARG A 61 -12.63 0.30 -14.67
CA ARG A 61 -13.94 0.90 -14.90
C ARG A 61 -14.22 2.11 -13.99
N LEU A 62 -13.81 2.02 -12.72
CA LEU A 62 -14.01 3.09 -11.75
C LEU A 62 -13.14 4.31 -12.03
N VAL A 63 -11.89 4.12 -12.42
CA VAL A 63 -10.98 5.22 -12.81
C VAL A 63 -11.47 5.90 -14.10
N GLU A 64 -11.88 5.12 -15.10
CA GLU A 64 -12.42 5.65 -16.36
C GLU A 64 -13.72 6.42 -16.15
N LYS A 65 -14.55 6.01 -15.19
CA LYS A 65 -15.78 6.73 -14.80
C LYS A 65 -15.48 8.13 -14.25
N GLU A 66 -14.32 8.33 -13.62
CA GLU A 66 -13.85 9.66 -13.19
C GLU A 66 -13.24 10.48 -14.35
N GLY A 67 -13.31 9.97 -15.59
CA GLY A 67 -12.80 10.64 -16.79
C GLY A 67 -11.27 10.58 -16.93
N ARG A 68 -10.59 9.67 -16.24
CA ARG A 68 -9.14 9.51 -16.30
C ARG A 68 -8.75 8.19 -16.99
N ARG A 69 -7.50 8.15 -17.47
CA ARG A 69 -6.97 6.96 -18.12
C ARG A 69 -6.26 6.08 -17.10
N ILE A 70 -6.35 4.77 -17.28
CA ILE A 70 -5.60 3.80 -16.50
C ILE A 70 -4.98 2.74 -17.42
N VAL A 71 -3.71 2.43 -17.20
CA VAL A 71 -3.05 1.25 -17.76
C VAL A 71 -2.85 0.27 -16.61
N ALA A 72 -3.69 -0.76 -16.54
CA ALA A 72 -3.62 -1.79 -15.51
C ALA A 72 -3.03 -3.08 -16.07
N ARG A 73 -2.10 -3.70 -15.35
CA ARG A 73 -1.43 -4.95 -15.75
C ARG A 73 -1.34 -5.93 -14.58
N VAL A 74 -1.39 -7.20 -14.92
CA VAL A 74 -1.10 -8.26 -13.96
C VAL A 74 0.41 -8.40 -13.83
N ALA A 75 0.93 -8.18 -12.61
CA ALA A 75 2.35 -8.32 -12.30
C ALA A 75 2.58 -8.65 -10.82
N ASP A 76 3.52 -9.54 -10.55
CA ASP A 76 3.98 -9.89 -9.22
C ASP A 76 5.13 -8.97 -8.79
N VAL A 77 4.94 -8.18 -7.73
CA VAL A 77 5.97 -7.26 -7.21
C VAL A 77 7.25 -7.96 -6.75
N ARG A 78 7.19 -9.26 -6.45
CA ARG A 78 8.36 -10.09 -6.11
C ARG A 78 9.26 -10.34 -7.32
N LYS A 79 8.72 -10.23 -8.53
CA LYS A 79 9.39 -10.51 -9.81
C LYS A 79 9.75 -9.19 -10.51
N PHE A 80 10.99 -8.71 -10.29
CA PHE A 80 11.42 -7.40 -10.76
C PHE A 80 11.19 -7.18 -12.27
N ASP A 81 11.57 -8.14 -13.12
CA ASP A 81 11.46 -7.97 -14.58
C ASP A 81 9.99 -7.90 -15.04
N GLN A 82 9.11 -8.69 -14.40
CA GLN A 82 7.68 -8.65 -14.68
C GLN A 82 7.07 -7.30 -14.30
N LEU A 83 7.40 -6.82 -13.09
CA LEU A 83 6.96 -5.53 -12.58
C LEU A 83 7.47 -4.38 -13.45
N LYS A 84 8.76 -4.43 -13.82
CA LYS A 84 9.40 -3.41 -14.68
C LYS A 84 8.73 -3.34 -16.05
N ALA A 85 8.50 -4.49 -16.69
CA ALA A 85 7.83 -4.54 -17.99
C ALA A 85 6.40 -3.96 -17.93
N ALA A 86 5.63 -4.29 -16.89
CA ALA A 86 4.29 -3.76 -16.69
C ALA A 86 4.31 -2.23 -16.45
N PHE A 87 5.26 -1.72 -15.67
CA PHE A 87 5.47 -0.28 -15.48
C PHE A 87 5.84 0.42 -16.79
N ASP A 88 6.81 -0.12 -17.53
CA ASP A 88 7.31 0.49 -18.78
C ASP A 88 6.21 0.61 -19.84
N GLU A 89 5.33 -0.40 -19.93
CA GLU A 89 4.19 -0.34 -20.85
C GLU A 89 3.24 0.82 -20.51
N GLY A 90 2.93 1.01 -19.23
CA GLY A 90 2.11 2.12 -18.76
C GLY A 90 2.79 3.47 -18.95
N HIS A 91 4.08 3.55 -18.59
CA HIS A 91 4.87 4.77 -18.74
C HIS A 91 4.99 5.21 -20.22
N ALA A 92 5.17 4.26 -21.13
CA ALA A 92 5.22 4.56 -22.57
C ALA A 92 3.92 5.20 -23.10
N GLN A 93 2.76 4.91 -22.49
CA GLN A 93 1.49 5.51 -22.91
C GLN A 93 1.27 6.92 -22.36
N PHE A 94 1.83 7.24 -21.19
CA PHE A 94 1.61 8.54 -20.55
C PHE A 94 2.79 9.51 -20.71
N GLY A 95 4.01 8.99 -20.89
CA GLY A 95 5.23 9.79 -21.12
C GLY A 95 5.69 10.57 -19.88
N ARG A 96 5.13 10.29 -18.70
CA ARG A 96 5.52 10.95 -17.44
C ARG A 96 5.21 10.08 -16.22
N LEU A 97 5.87 10.41 -15.12
CA LEU A 97 5.56 9.90 -13.79
C LEU A 97 5.77 11.02 -12.76
N ASP A 98 4.88 11.15 -11.80
CA ASP A 98 4.92 12.18 -10.76
C ASP A 98 4.73 11.60 -9.35
N ILE A 99 4.04 10.46 -9.26
CA ILE A 99 3.62 9.87 -7.99
C ILE A 99 3.89 8.35 -8.03
N ILE A 100 4.49 7.81 -6.95
CA ILE A 100 4.63 6.38 -6.75
C ILE A 100 3.93 6.02 -5.45
N ILE A 101 2.95 5.09 -5.51
CA ILE A 101 2.27 4.55 -4.33
C ILE A 101 2.62 3.07 -4.20
N VAL A 102 3.48 2.77 -3.25
CA VAL A 102 3.91 1.43 -2.89
C VAL A 102 2.92 0.85 -1.89
N ASN A 103 1.92 0.12 -2.40
CA ASN A 103 0.80 -0.31 -1.56
C ASN A 103 0.64 -1.83 -1.48
N ALA A 104 1.10 -2.61 -2.46
CA ALA A 104 1.00 -4.07 -2.43
C ALA A 104 1.53 -4.66 -1.12
N GLY A 105 0.76 -5.56 -0.52
CA GLY A 105 1.15 -6.19 0.74
C GLY A 105 0.17 -7.28 1.16
N ILE A 106 0.69 -8.26 1.89
CA ILE A 106 -0.03 -9.43 2.41
C ILE A 106 0.36 -9.71 3.86
N VAL A 107 -0.48 -10.46 4.55
CA VAL A 107 -0.19 -11.12 5.83
C VAL A 107 -1.08 -12.36 5.95
N ARG A 108 -0.51 -13.51 6.32
CA ARG A 108 -1.32 -14.67 6.71
C ARG A 108 -1.88 -14.46 8.13
N LEU A 109 -3.09 -14.88 8.34
CA LEU A 109 -3.80 -14.73 9.61
C LEU A 109 -4.02 -16.11 10.26
N GLY A 110 -3.87 -16.19 11.58
CA GLY A 110 -4.10 -17.42 12.35
C GLY A 110 -2.93 -18.41 12.29
N ASP A 111 -3.27 -19.68 12.43
CA ASP A 111 -2.31 -20.76 12.63
C ASP A 111 -1.29 -20.89 11.49
N GLU A 112 -0.07 -21.24 11.88
CA GLU A 112 1.08 -21.43 11.00
C GLU A 112 1.07 -22.85 10.42
N GLU A 113 1.29 -22.97 9.12
CA GLU A 113 1.39 -24.24 8.42
C GLU A 113 2.80 -24.48 7.88
N ASP A 114 3.41 -23.45 7.30
CA ASP A 114 4.80 -23.44 6.79
C ASP A 114 5.47 -22.12 7.18
N PHE A 115 6.13 -22.12 8.34
CA PHE A 115 6.76 -20.90 8.89
C PHE A 115 7.81 -20.27 7.98
N LEU A 116 8.59 -21.06 7.24
CA LEU A 116 9.58 -20.53 6.30
C LEU A 116 8.95 -19.98 5.03
N GLY A 117 8.00 -20.70 4.45
CA GLY A 117 7.27 -20.25 3.26
C GLY A 117 6.47 -18.98 3.54
N GLU A 118 5.75 -18.95 4.66
CA GLU A 118 4.96 -17.80 5.10
C GLU A 118 5.84 -16.57 5.39
N TRP A 119 6.96 -16.75 6.10
CA TRP A 119 7.93 -15.68 6.35
C TRP A 119 8.46 -15.10 5.03
N ASN A 120 8.96 -15.96 4.15
CA ASN A 120 9.57 -15.52 2.89
C ASN A 120 8.54 -14.82 2.01
N GLU A 121 7.33 -15.37 1.87
CA GLU A 121 6.28 -14.78 1.04
C GLU A 121 5.88 -13.38 1.50
N VAL A 122 5.79 -13.17 2.82
CA VAL A 122 5.47 -11.87 3.41
C VAL A 122 6.63 -10.88 3.23
N ILE A 123 7.88 -11.28 3.50
CA ILE A 123 9.06 -10.41 3.30
C ILE A 123 9.22 -10.05 1.83
N ASP A 124 9.13 -11.03 0.94
CA ASP A 124 9.32 -10.82 -0.49
C ASP A 124 8.26 -9.90 -1.08
N THR A 125 7.02 -9.99 -0.61
CA THR A 125 5.95 -9.12 -1.09
C THR A 125 6.04 -7.72 -0.46
N ASN A 126 6.09 -7.65 0.88
CA ASN A 126 5.92 -6.38 1.58
C ASN A 126 7.18 -5.51 1.61
N LEU A 127 8.38 -6.11 1.63
CA LEU A 127 9.64 -5.37 1.72
C LEU A 127 10.40 -5.41 0.40
N THR A 128 10.72 -6.59 -0.12
CA THR A 128 11.44 -6.74 -1.39
C THR A 128 10.61 -6.19 -2.56
N GLY A 129 9.30 -6.46 -2.58
CA GLY A 129 8.39 -5.93 -3.60
C GLY A 129 8.26 -4.40 -3.55
N ALA A 130 8.33 -3.80 -2.37
CA ALA A 130 8.40 -2.34 -2.23
C ALA A 130 9.70 -1.77 -2.81
N PHE A 131 10.83 -2.41 -2.54
CA PHE A 131 12.12 -2.07 -3.15
C PHE A 131 12.05 -2.19 -4.67
N HIS A 132 11.53 -3.29 -5.20
CA HIS A 132 11.36 -3.51 -6.64
C HIS A 132 10.48 -2.43 -7.28
N THR A 133 9.36 -2.06 -6.64
CA THR A 133 8.43 -1.04 -7.13
C THR A 133 9.14 0.29 -7.34
N ILE A 134 9.90 0.73 -6.35
CA ILE A 134 10.64 1.99 -6.43
C ILE A 134 11.78 1.88 -7.45
N ARG A 135 12.57 0.80 -7.43
CA ARG A 135 13.67 0.62 -8.39
C ARG A 135 13.21 0.57 -9.84
N ALA A 136 12.04 -0.01 -10.12
CA ALA A 136 11.48 -0.08 -11.47
C ALA A 136 11.03 1.29 -12.01
N SER A 137 10.52 2.16 -11.14
CA SER A 137 9.82 3.41 -11.54
C SER A 137 10.60 4.70 -11.23
N LEU A 138 11.51 4.68 -10.26
CA LEU A 138 12.28 5.86 -9.85
C LEU A 138 13.06 6.54 -11.00
N PRO A 139 13.70 5.81 -11.95
CA PRO A 139 14.37 6.48 -13.07
C PRO A 139 13.45 7.41 -13.86
N ALA A 140 12.21 6.97 -14.15
CA ALA A 140 11.22 7.78 -14.87
C ALA A 140 10.76 9.01 -14.05
N LEU A 141 10.65 8.87 -12.72
CA LEU A 141 10.33 9.98 -11.83
C LEU A 141 11.44 11.04 -11.84
N LYS A 142 12.71 10.62 -11.76
CA LYS A 142 13.89 11.49 -11.81
C LYS A 142 14.06 12.18 -13.17
N GLU A 143 13.89 11.43 -14.27
CA GLU A 143 13.99 11.95 -15.64
C GLU A 143 13.01 13.10 -15.89
N GLY A 144 11.87 13.08 -15.23
CA GLY A 144 10.89 14.15 -15.28
C GLY A 144 11.42 15.53 -14.83
N GLY A 145 12.40 15.60 -13.95
CA GLY A 145 13.02 16.84 -13.45
C GLY A 145 12.06 17.80 -12.73
N ARG A 146 10.88 17.32 -12.35
CA ARG A 146 9.80 18.14 -11.74
C ARG A 146 9.64 17.90 -10.23
N GLY A 147 10.54 17.12 -9.64
CA GLY A 147 10.31 16.55 -8.33
C GLY A 147 9.30 15.40 -8.37
N GLY A 148 8.71 15.05 -7.23
CA GLY A 148 7.72 13.98 -7.16
C GLY A 148 7.36 13.60 -5.74
N SER A 149 6.48 12.61 -5.61
CA SER A 149 6.08 12.08 -4.30
C SER A 149 6.00 10.55 -4.31
N ILE A 150 6.66 9.94 -3.34
CA ILE A 150 6.61 8.50 -3.08
C ILE A 150 5.91 8.29 -1.74
N VAL A 151 4.84 7.51 -1.73
CA VAL A 151 4.14 7.10 -0.52
C VAL A 151 4.23 5.60 -0.37
N ILE A 152 4.72 5.14 0.78
CA ILE A 152 4.90 3.73 1.09
C ILE A 152 3.90 3.33 2.16
N THR A 153 3.04 2.37 1.87
CA THR A 153 2.06 1.83 2.81
C THR A 153 2.76 0.88 3.80
N SER A 154 3.07 1.41 4.98
CA SER A 154 3.48 0.62 6.13
C SER A 154 2.25 0.10 6.90
N SER A 155 2.22 0.19 8.20
CA SER A 155 1.14 -0.24 9.11
C SER A 155 1.41 0.32 10.50
N THR A 156 0.43 0.30 11.40
CA THR A 156 0.65 0.45 12.85
C THR A 156 1.66 -0.58 13.39
N ALA A 157 1.79 -1.77 12.77
CA ALA A 157 2.84 -2.74 13.05
C ALA A 157 4.26 -2.22 12.76
N GLY A 158 4.40 -1.20 11.93
CA GLY A 158 5.65 -0.46 11.71
C GLY A 158 5.97 0.56 12.81
N LEU A 159 5.01 0.93 13.65
CA LEU A 159 5.15 1.91 14.74
C LEU A 159 5.16 1.27 16.12
N LYS A 160 4.16 0.43 16.40
CA LYS A 160 3.93 -0.19 17.69
C LYS A 160 4.22 -1.70 17.60
N ALA A 161 4.93 -2.23 18.58
CA ALA A 161 5.15 -3.67 18.66
C ALA A 161 3.84 -4.39 18.99
N THR A 162 3.59 -5.48 18.26
CA THR A 162 2.52 -6.43 18.57
C THR A 162 3.15 -7.79 18.82
N ALA A 163 2.78 -8.43 19.94
CA ALA A 163 3.23 -9.78 20.19
C ALA A 163 2.54 -10.76 19.23
N SER A 164 3.33 -11.64 18.61
CA SER A 164 2.83 -12.76 17.83
C SER A 164 3.81 -13.92 17.88
N ALA A 165 3.28 -15.13 17.94
CA ALA A 165 4.06 -16.35 17.83
C ALA A 165 4.22 -16.82 16.38
N PHE A 166 3.43 -16.28 15.45
CA PHE A 166 3.36 -16.75 14.05
C PHE A 166 4.38 -16.05 13.16
N ALA A 167 5.11 -16.82 12.34
CA ALA A 167 6.15 -16.33 11.45
C ALA A 167 5.65 -15.25 10.46
N SER A 168 4.46 -15.44 9.91
CA SER A 168 3.84 -14.45 9.00
C SER A 168 3.62 -13.09 9.67
N ALA A 169 3.11 -13.06 10.90
CA ALA A 169 2.89 -11.81 11.64
C ALA A 169 4.20 -11.16 12.08
N GLN A 170 5.22 -11.97 12.44
CA GLN A 170 6.57 -11.48 12.72
C GLN A 170 7.23 -10.91 11.47
N ALA A 171 7.14 -11.60 10.32
CA ALA A 171 7.61 -11.14 9.03
C ALA A 171 6.92 -9.84 8.60
N TYR A 172 5.59 -9.74 8.81
CA TYR A 172 4.83 -8.53 8.52
C TYR A 172 5.35 -7.34 9.33
N SER A 173 5.52 -7.51 10.65
CA SER A 173 6.05 -6.47 11.52
C SER A 173 7.48 -6.07 11.13
N ALA A 174 8.33 -7.05 10.83
CA ALA A 174 9.69 -6.80 10.35
C ALA A 174 9.71 -6.03 9.03
N ALA A 175 8.90 -6.46 8.05
CA ALA A 175 8.78 -5.79 6.76
C ALA A 175 8.28 -4.35 6.92
N LYS A 176 7.19 -4.13 7.68
CA LYS A 176 6.59 -2.80 7.85
C LYS A 176 7.49 -1.84 8.62
N ARG A 177 8.32 -2.33 9.56
CA ARG A 177 9.40 -1.53 10.16
C ARG A 177 10.56 -1.29 9.21
N GLY A 178 10.97 -2.29 8.44
CA GLY A 178 12.00 -2.15 7.41
C GLY A 178 11.67 -1.07 6.39
N LEU A 179 10.38 -0.93 6.02
CA LEU A 179 9.91 0.14 5.13
C LEU A 179 10.15 1.55 5.70
N VAL A 180 10.09 1.73 7.03
CA VAL A 180 10.40 3.01 7.67
C VAL A 180 11.87 3.39 7.45
N GLY A 181 12.79 2.47 7.72
CA GLY A 181 14.22 2.69 7.48
C GLY A 181 14.53 2.95 6.01
N TYR A 182 13.88 2.19 5.12
CA TYR A 182 14.02 2.38 3.67
C TYR A 182 13.50 3.75 3.22
N MET A 183 12.33 4.16 3.70
CA MET A 183 11.76 5.49 3.44
C MET A 183 12.70 6.60 3.89
N GLN A 184 13.26 6.52 5.11
CA GLN A 184 14.15 7.55 5.64
C GLN A 184 15.43 7.70 4.80
N SER A 185 16.01 6.57 4.36
CA SER A 185 17.16 6.58 3.45
C SER A 185 16.83 7.25 2.11
N LEU A 186 15.69 6.89 1.51
CA LEU A 186 15.25 7.48 0.24
C LEU A 186 14.90 8.96 0.39
N ALA A 187 14.29 9.39 1.50
CA ALA A 187 13.94 10.78 1.73
C ALA A 187 15.17 11.69 1.74
N LEU A 188 16.29 11.20 2.31
CA LEU A 188 17.57 11.93 2.29
C LEU A 188 18.22 11.92 0.90
N ASP A 189 18.26 10.75 0.24
CA ASP A 189 18.89 10.57 -1.07
C ASP A 189 18.21 11.40 -2.17
N LEU A 190 16.87 11.48 -2.12
CA LEU A 190 16.07 12.08 -3.18
C LEU A 190 15.68 13.56 -2.91
N ALA A 191 15.97 14.08 -1.72
CA ALA A 191 15.66 15.47 -1.36
C ALA A 191 16.26 16.52 -2.32
N PRO A 192 17.53 16.39 -2.81
CA PRO A 192 18.08 17.35 -3.76
C PRO A 192 17.30 17.44 -5.08
N GLU A 193 16.56 16.40 -5.44
CA GLU A 193 15.73 16.34 -6.65
C GLU A 193 14.27 16.76 -6.39
N MET A 194 13.96 17.27 -5.19
CA MET A 194 12.60 17.63 -4.76
C MET A 194 11.62 16.45 -4.83
N ILE A 195 12.10 15.23 -4.67
CA ILE A 195 11.29 14.02 -4.55
C ILE A 195 11.09 13.73 -3.07
N ARG A 196 9.83 13.76 -2.65
CA ARG A 196 9.43 13.51 -1.26
C ARG A 196 9.12 12.04 -1.05
N VAL A 197 9.53 11.49 0.07
CA VAL A 197 9.27 10.09 0.43
C VAL A 197 8.70 10.01 1.84
N ASN A 198 7.53 9.39 1.99
CA ASN A 198 6.84 9.27 3.28
C ASN A 198 6.23 7.89 3.45
N THR A 199 6.07 7.46 4.70
CA THR A 199 5.25 6.27 5.02
C THR A 199 3.91 6.66 5.61
N ILE A 200 2.88 5.89 5.28
CA ILE A 200 1.59 5.92 5.97
C ILE A 200 1.44 4.66 6.81
N HIS A 201 0.77 4.78 7.94
CA HIS A 201 0.63 3.71 8.93
C HIS A 201 -0.84 3.49 9.29
N PRO A 202 -1.62 2.82 8.43
CA PRO A 202 -3.00 2.47 8.74
C PRO A 202 -3.10 1.48 9.90
N THR A 203 -4.18 1.58 10.68
CA THR A 203 -4.72 0.51 11.50
C THR A 203 -5.57 -0.46 10.65
N GLY A 204 -6.53 -1.17 11.22
CA GLY A 204 -7.47 -2.00 10.45
C GLY A 204 -8.25 -1.19 9.42
N VAL A 205 -8.13 -1.56 8.15
CA VAL A 205 -8.84 -0.95 7.02
C VAL A 205 -9.71 -1.97 6.34
N LEU A 206 -10.95 -1.60 6.04
CA LEU A 206 -11.93 -2.45 5.37
C LEU A 206 -11.40 -2.88 3.98
N SER A 207 -11.06 -4.15 3.84
CA SER A 207 -10.41 -4.71 2.65
C SER A 207 -10.52 -6.24 2.63
N GLY A 208 -10.15 -6.88 1.53
CA GLY A 208 -10.08 -8.34 1.46
C GLY A 208 -9.13 -8.97 2.50
N MET A 209 -8.14 -8.23 2.98
CA MET A 209 -7.24 -8.68 4.06
C MET A 209 -7.96 -8.73 5.43
N THR A 210 -8.94 -7.88 5.66
CA THR A 210 -9.66 -7.75 6.95
C THR A 210 -11.06 -8.31 6.91
N GLN A 211 -11.63 -8.51 5.71
CA GLN A 211 -12.97 -9.09 5.50
C GLN A 211 -12.88 -10.47 4.86
N ASN A 212 -12.45 -11.44 5.65
CA ASN A 212 -12.36 -12.83 5.23
C ASN A 212 -12.61 -13.77 6.42
N GLU A 213 -12.77 -15.06 6.14
CA GLU A 213 -13.08 -16.08 7.15
C GLU A 213 -11.96 -16.23 8.18
N ALA A 214 -10.69 -16.16 7.76
CA ALA A 214 -9.55 -16.26 8.67
C ALA A 214 -9.52 -15.11 9.70
N MET A 215 -9.81 -13.89 9.26
CA MET A 215 -9.94 -12.74 10.18
C MET A 215 -11.15 -12.91 11.11
N GLY A 216 -12.27 -13.37 10.58
CA GLY A 216 -13.47 -13.64 11.40
C GLY A 216 -13.18 -14.65 12.53
N LYS A 217 -12.47 -15.74 12.22
CA LYS A 217 -12.04 -16.75 13.19
C LYS A 217 -11.09 -16.14 14.24
N LEU A 218 -10.06 -15.41 13.80
CA LEU A 218 -9.10 -14.77 14.70
C LEU A 218 -9.79 -13.80 15.68
N MET A 219 -10.73 -13.01 15.19
CA MET A 219 -11.49 -12.07 16.04
C MET A 219 -12.43 -12.77 17.01
N ALA A 220 -13.04 -13.91 16.63
CA ALA A 220 -13.87 -14.71 17.53
C ALA A 220 -13.03 -15.36 18.63
N GLU A 221 -11.85 -15.89 18.30
CA GLU A 221 -10.91 -16.47 19.27
C GLU A 221 -10.38 -15.41 20.24
N ALA A 222 -10.01 -14.26 19.75
CA ALA A 222 -9.59 -13.13 20.57
C ALA A 222 -10.70 -12.64 21.50
N ALA A 223 -11.97 -12.66 21.06
CA ALA A 223 -13.13 -12.30 21.89
C ALA A 223 -13.42 -13.32 22.98
N ALA A 224 -13.10 -14.59 22.78
CA ALA A 224 -13.27 -15.67 23.74
C ALA A 224 -12.11 -15.77 24.76
N SER A 225 -10.99 -15.12 24.49
CA SER A 225 -9.82 -15.13 25.37
C SER A 225 -10.02 -14.21 26.58
N GLU A 226 -9.68 -14.69 27.79
CA GLU A 226 -9.64 -13.89 29.02
C GLU A 226 -8.48 -12.86 29.03
N ASP A 227 -7.51 -13.03 28.13
CA ASP A 227 -6.42 -12.05 27.93
C ASP A 227 -6.95 -10.79 27.27
N ASN A 228 -6.58 -9.63 27.82
CA ASN A 228 -6.94 -8.29 27.32
C ASN A 228 -6.40 -7.97 25.91
N ALA A 229 -6.09 -8.98 25.08
CA ALA A 229 -5.53 -8.82 23.75
C ALA A 229 -6.43 -7.95 22.83
N ILE A 230 -7.76 -8.08 22.96
CA ILE A 230 -8.70 -7.24 22.21
C ILE A 230 -8.60 -5.77 22.63
N SER A 231 -8.43 -5.49 23.92
CA SER A 231 -8.32 -4.10 24.38
C SER A 231 -7.06 -3.42 23.84
N ALA A 232 -6.00 -4.19 23.60
CA ALA A 232 -4.75 -3.70 23.00
C ALA A 232 -4.87 -3.44 21.49
N MET A 233 -5.91 -3.96 20.82
CA MET A 233 -6.17 -3.78 19.38
C MET A 233 -7.27 -2.75 19.09
N GLN A 234 -7.70 -1.97 20.08
CA GLN A 234 -8.73 -0.94 19.90
C GLN A 234 -8.12 0.39 19.51
N ASN A 235 -8.80 1.10 18.63
CA ASN A 235 -8.52 2.49 18.31
C ASN A 235 -8.91 3.41 19.49
N ALA A 236 -8.27 4.58 19.62
CA ALA A 236 -8.66 5.58 20.62
C ALA A 236 -9.99 6.25 20.26
N LEU A 237 -10.21 6.52 18.99
CA LEU A 237 -11.54 6.92 18.50
C LEU A 237 -12.47 5.71 18.50
N PRO A 238 -13.79 5.88 18.76
CA PRO A 238 -14.76 4.79 18.80
C PRO A 238 -15.13 4.28 17.40
N ILE A 239 -14.13 3.98 16.60
CA ILE A 239 -14.24 3.48 15.23
C ILE A 239 -13.47 2.15 15.17
N PRO A 240 -14.12 1.02 14.92
CA PRO A 240 -13.46 -0.28 14.96
C PRO A 240 -12.53 -0.52 13.76
N ILE A 241 -12.88 0.02 12.60
CA ILE A 241 -12.15 -0.16 11.34
C ILE A 241 -12.33 1.09 10.47
N LEU A 242 -11.31 1.44 9.68
CA LEU A 242 -11.34 2.58 8.76
C LEU A 242 -11.80 2.13 7.38
N GLU A 243 -12.36 3.06 6.61
CA GLU A 243 -12.62 2.84 5.20
C GLU A 243 -11.34 3.07 4.37
N ALA A 244 -11.23 2.36 3.24
CA ALA A 244 -10.09 2.55 2.34
C ALA A 244 -10.02 3.99 1.77
N GLU A 245 -11.16 4.67 1.68
CA GLU A 245 -11.25 6.06 1.24
C GLU A 245 -10.64 7.04 2.25
N ASP A 246 -10.71 6.75 3.56
CA ASP A 246 -10.07 7.58 4.59
C ASP A 246 -8.55 7.63 4.37
N ILE A 247 -7.96 6.47 4.06
CA ILE A 247 -6.54 6.37 3.75
C ILE A 247 -6.21 7.07 2.42
N ALA A 248 -7.06 6.90 1.41
CA ALA A 248 -6.86 7.52 0.10
C ALA A 248 -6.93 9.05 0.15
N ASN A 249 -7.79 9.63 1.00
CA ASN A 249 -7.87 11.07 1.22
C ASN A 249 -6.57 11.64 1.79
N ALA A 250 -5.98 10.98 2.79
CA ALA A 250 -4.69 11.40 3.35
C ALA A 250 -3.55 11.26 2.33
N VAL A 251 -3.55 10.19 1.53
CA VAL A 251 -2.56 10.01 0.46
C VAL A 251 -2.70 11.09 -0.61
N ALA A 252 -3.92 11.44 -1.04
CA ALA A 252 -4.14 12.50 -2.02
C ALA A 252 -3.57 13.84 -1.54
N TRP A 253 -3.77 14.20 -0.25
CA TRP A 253 -3.14 15.37 0.35
C TRP A 253 -1.61 15.23 0.37
N LEU A 254 -1.07 14.09 0.81
CA LEU A 254 0.36 13.91 0.98
C LEU A 254 1.14 13.98 -0.35
N VAL A 255 0.50 13.60 -1.48
CA VAL A 255 1.12 13.71 -2.82
C VAL A 255 0.87 15.08 -3.49
N SER A 256 0.01 15.92 -2.92
CA SER A 256 -0.31 17.24 -3.47
C SER A 256 0.76 18.30 -3.14
N ASP A 257 0.62 19.47 -3.75
CA ASP A 257 1.49 20.63 -3.50
C ASP A 257 1.22 21.26 -2.12
N GLU A 258 0.09 20.96 -1.49
CA GLU A 258 -0.20 21.37 -0.10
C GLU A 258 0.80 20.74 0.89
N ALA A 259 1.30 19.54 0.58
CA ALA A 259 2.30 18.82 1.36
C ALA A 259 3.74 18.96 0.80
N ARG A 260 4.02 19.99 -0.03
CA ARG A 260 5.28 20.13 -0.79
C ARG A 260 6.57 20.14 0.04
N PHE A 261 6.49 20.37 1.35
CA PHE A 261 7.64 20.35 2.26
C PHE A 261 7.58 19.20 3.28
N ILE A 262 6.72 18.21 3.05
CA ILE A 262 6.58 17.02 3.90
C ILE A 262 7.34 15.87 3.29
N THR A 263 8.46 15.48 3.90
CA THR A 263 9.27 14.32 3.52
C THR A 263 9.89 13.66 4.76
N GLY A 264 10.12 12.35 4.72
CA GLY A 264 10.73 11.60 5.82
C GLY A 264 9.81 11.33 7.00
N ILE A 265 8.50 11.59 6.89
CA ILE A 265 7.56 11.38 7.98
C ILE A 265 6.96 9.98 7.99
N GLN A 266 6.58 9.56 9.18
CA GLN A 266 5.75 8.40 9.46
C GLN A 266 4.36 8.93 9.84
N LEU A 267 3.39 8.87 8.93
CA LEU A 267 2.06 9.42 9.15
C LEU A 267 1.09 8.32 9.63
N PRO A 268 0.72 8.29 10.93
CA PRO A 268 -0.30 7.39 11.42
C PRO A 268 -1.67 7.76 10.83
N LEU A 269 -2.38 6.78 10.30
CA LEU A 269 -3.77 6.87 9.84
C LEU A 269 -4.54 5.79 10.57
N ASP A 270 -4.69 5.95 11.89
CA ASP A 270 -4.94 4.83 12.79
C ASP A 270 -6.00 5.08 13.86
N ALA A 271 -6.76 6.14 13.74
CA ALA A 271 -7.78 6.52 14.73
C ALA A 271 -7.23 6.52 16.19
N GLY A 272 -5.94 6.83 16.36
CA GLY A 272 -5.26 6.88 17.64
C GLY A 272 -4.81 5.53 18.20
N PHE A 273 -4.78 4.47 17.40
CA PHE A 273 -4.33 3.14 17.82
C PHE A 273 -2.90 3.15 18.40
N SER A 274 -1.97 3.87 17.79
CA SER A 274 -0.56 3.86 18.20
C SER A 274 -0.25 4.65 19.47
N VAL A 275 -1.17 5.50 19.94
CA VAL A 275 -1.00 6.30 21.18
C VAL A 275 -1.76 5.73 22.39
N ARG A 276 -2.41 4.59 22.20
CA ARG A 276 -3.18 3.89 23.26
C ARG A 276 -2.39 2.75 23.93
#